data_e37bfcfcc8a319927795a10a028e02db
#
_entry.id   e37bfcfcc8a319927795a10a028e02db
#
_cell.length_a   1.000
_cell.length_b   1.000
_cell.length_c   1.000
_cell.angle_alpha   90.00
_cell.angle_beta   90.00
_cell.angle_gamma   90.00
#
_symmetry.space_group_name_H-M   'P 1'
#
loop_
_entity.id
_entity.type
_entity.pdbx_description
1 polymer ?
#
loop_
_entity_poly.entity_id
_entity_poly.type
_entity_poly.pdbx_seq_one_letter_code
_entity_poly.pdbx_strand_id
1 'polypeptide(L)'
;MTPVATLDAAMLIAETAEMPLHNLGVLRFEPPPEPAQSAFESMRAMIGARLHRVPAFRHKLVQGPLRLGDLQWVEDAEVDLGRHLFRTRLPSPGGEAELRAFVGDYAARLLPRDKPLWEVALVEGLASGELVAVAKIHHATMDGSKLAALLGDLFDHSPSETALPPAPQVQHGSRDPGVVRLALT
;
A
#
# COMPACT_ATOMS: atom_id res chain seq x y z
N MET A 1 1.37 -19.54 -4.01
CA MET A 1 -0.08 -19.27 -4.16
C MET A 1 -0.77 -19.72 -2.88
N THR A 2 -1.58 -18.87 -2.28
CA THR A 2 -2.30 -19.17 -1.03
C THR A 2 -3.77 -18.80 -1.23
N PRO A 3 -4.73 -19.70 -0.92
CA PRO A 3 -6.15 -19.38 -1.00
C PRO A 3 -6.48 -18.16 -0.15
N VAL A 4 -7.38 -17.30 -0.64
CA VAL A 4 -7.94 -16.20 0.14
C VAL A 4 -8.90 -16.79 1.18
N ALA A 5 -8.79 -16.37 2.43
CA ALA A 5 -9.70 -16.84 3.48
C ALA A 5 -11.15 -16.45 3.15
N THR A 6 -12.11 -17.26 3.57
CA THR A 6 -13.53 -17.09 3.20
C THR A 6 -14.07 -15.70 3.55
N LEU A 7 -13.72 -15.15 4.73
CA LEU A 7 -14.15 -13.82 5.13
C LEU A 7 -13.52 -12.73 4.25
N ASP A 8 -12.23 -12.86 3.94
CA ASP A 8 -11.52 -11.91 3.09
C ASP A 8 -12.07 -11.94 1.64
N ALA A 9 -12.38 -13.14 1.14
CA ALA A 9 -13.02 -13.30 -0.16
C ALA A 9 -14.41 -12.65 -0.19
N ALA A 10 -15.20 -12.79 0.88
CA ALA A 10 -16.49 -12.15 1.02
C ALA A 10 -16.37 -10.61 0.99
N MET A 11 -15.38 -10.04 1.68
CA MET A 11 -15.09 -8.60 1.64
C MET A 11 -14.71 -8.14 0.22
N LEU A 12 -13.82 -8.87 -0.45
CA LEU A 12 -13.40 -8.56 -1.82
C LEU A 12 -14.57 -8.62 -2.82
N ILE A 13 -15.56 -9.49 -2.59
CA ILE A 13 -16.76 -9.61 -3.44
C ILE A 13 -17.78 -8.52 -3.11
N ALA A 14 -17.94 -8.18 -1.84
CA ALA A 14 -18.91 -7.21 -1.36
C ALA A 14 -18.50 -5.75 -1.64
N GLU A 15 -17.20 -5.50 -1.89
CA GLU A 15 -16.69 -4.16 -2.14
C GLU A 15 -17.29 -3.57 -3.43
N THR A 16 -17.85 -2.37 -3.32
CA THR A 16 -18.35 -1.56 -4.44
C THR A 16 -17.80 -0.14 -4.36
N ALA A 17 -18.02 0.66 -5.39
CA ALA A 17 -17.62 2.08 -5.37
C ALA A 17 -18.33 2.87 -4.27
N GLU A 18 -19.55 2.47 -3.89
CA GLU A 18 -20.35 3.08 -2.83
C GLU A 18 -19.99 2.55 -1.45
N MET A 19 -19.32 1.40 -1.38
CA MET A 19 -18.90 0.75 -0.14
C MET A 19 -17.47 0.22 -0.27
N PRO A 20 -16.46 1.12 -0.28
CA PRO A 20 -15.06 0.71 -0.28
C PRO A 20 -14.69 0.08 1.07
N LEU A 21 -13.97 -1.04 1.03
CA LEU A 21 -13.57 -1.80 2.21
C LEU A 21 -12.07 -1.63 2.50
N HIS A 22 -11.70 -0.40 2.81
CA HIS A 22 -10.32 -0.01 3.10
C HIS A 22 -10.13 0.40 4.55
N ASN A 23 -8.96 0.09 5.10
CA ASN A 23 -8.43 0.73 6.29
C ASN A 23 -7.60 1.94 5.88
N LEU A 24 -7.79 3.08 6.54
CA LEU A 24 -6.96 4.26 6.37
C LEU A 24 -6.17 4.55 7.64
N GLY A 25 -4.87 4.77 7.47
CA GLY A 25 -3.98 5.31 8.49
C GLY A 25 -3.55 6.72 8.09
N VAL A 26 -3.70 7.69 8.99
CA VAL A 26 -3.25 9.06 8.79
C VAL A 26 -2.13 9.35 9.78
N LEU A 27 -0.92 9.55 9.28
CA LEU A 27 0.28 9.80 10.06
C LEU A 27 0.74 11.24 9.79
N ARG A 28 0.91 12.01 10.84
CA ARG A 28 1.40 13.41 10.75
C ARG A 28 2.85 13.43 11.16
N PHE A 29 3.65 14.16 10.40
CA PHE A 29 5.07 14.35 10.64
C PHE A 29 5.34 15.84 10.83
N GLU A 30 6.20 16.15 11.78
CA GLU A 30 6.69 17.53 11.93
C GLU A 30 7.28 18.06 10.61
N PRO A 31 7.29 19.37 10.41
CA PRO A 31 7.88 19.96 9.22
C PRO A 31 9.30 19.46 9.05
N PRO A 32 9.63 18.85 7.89
CA PRO A 32 10.97 18.32 7.67
C PRO A 32 11.94 19.51 7.54
N PRO A 33 13.18 19.34 8.02
CA PRO A 33 14.22 20.35 7.83
C PRO A 33 14.62 20.49 6.35
N GLU A 34 14.31 19.49 5.54
CA GLU A 34 14.60 19.41 4.11
C GLU A 34 13.35 19.64 3.26
N PRO A 35 13.52 19.94 1.95
CA PRO A 35 12.39 20.02 1.04
C PRO A 35 11.53 18.76 1.04
N ALA A 36 10.22 18.92 0.87
CA ALA A 36 9.26 17.80 0.85
C ALA A 36 9.57 16.74 -0.23
N GLN A 37 10.27 17.08 -1.30
CA GLN A 37 10.77 16.12 -2.28
C GLN A 37 11.74 15.11 -1.65
N SER A 38 12.68 15.59 -0.84
CA SER A 38 13.62 14.72 -0.11
C SER A 38 12.90 13.81 0.88
N ALA A 39 11.84 14.31 1.54
CA ALA A 39 11.01 13.53 2.44
C ALA A 39 10.27 12.39 1.70
N PHE A 40 9.75 12.64 0.49
CA PHE A 40 9.12 11.62 -0.34
C PHE A 40 10.11 10.54 -0.77
N GLU A 41 11.30 10.93 -1.23
CA GLU A 41 12.34 9.97 -1.64
C GLU A 41 12.82 9.14 -0.44
N SER A 42 12.96 9.75 0.73
CA SER A 42 13.31 9.06 1.97
C SER A 42 12.23 8.05 2.38
N MET A 43 10.95 8.43 2.33
CA MET A 43 9.83 7.52 2.57
C MET A 43 9.83 6.36 1.58
N ARG A 44 10.04 6.64 0.29
CA ARG A 44 10.11 5.61 -0.77
C ARG A 44 11.26 4.64 -0.52
N ALA A 45 12.44 5.14 -0.20
CA ALA A 45 13.61 4.32 0.11
C ALA A 45 13.37 3.44 1.35
N MET A 46 12.81 4.02 2.42
CA MET A 46 12.48 3.33 3.65
C MET A 46 11.47 2.18 3.41
N ILE A 47 10.36 2.46 2.72
CA ILE A 47 9.35 1.44 2.41
C ILE A 47 9.96 0.35 1.54
N GLY A 48 10.73 0.72 0.50
CA GLY A 48 11.39 -0.23 -0.39
C GLY A 48 12.36 -1.16 0.35
N ALA A 49 13.16 -0.63 1.26
CA ALA A 49 14.11 -1.41 2.06
C ALA A 49 13.40 -2.38 3.02
N ARG A 50 12.20 -2.03 3.50
CA ARG A 50 11.46 -2.79 4.52
C ARG A 50 10.29 -3.61 3.96
N LEU A 51 10.00 -3.49 2.68
CA LEU A 51 8.87 -4.18 2.03
C LEU A 51 8.88 -5.70 2.25
N HIS A 52 10.08 -6.29 2.35
CA HIS A 52 10.25 -7.72 2.63
C HIS A 52 9.76 -8.15 4.00
N ARG A 53 9.65 -7.24 4.97
CA ARG A 53 9.14 -7.50 6.33
C ARG A 53 7.62 -7.60 6.36
N VAL A 54 6.95 -7.13 5.29
CA VAL A 54 5.49 -7.06 5.20
C VAL A 54 4.98 -7.91 4.04
N PRO A 55 4.79 -9.23 4.22
CA PRO A 55 4.34 -10.12 3.15
C PRO A 55 3.06 -9.64 2.47
N ALA A 56 2.12 -9.08 3.24
CA ALA A 56 0.87 -8.54 2.73
C ALA A 56 1.04 -7.47 1.64
N PHE A 57 2.15 -6.72 1.68
CA PHE A 57 2.47 -5.68 0.68
C PHE A 57 3.08 -6.25 -0.60
N ARG A 58 3.37 -7.53 -0.61
CA ARG A 58 3.96 -8.24 -1.75
C ARG A 58 3.01 -9.24 -2.39
N HIS A 59 1.79 -9.38 -1.87
CA HIS A 59 0.80 -10.29 -2.42
C HIS A 59 -0.26 -9.54 -3.23
N LYS A 60 -0.43 -9.94 -4.48
CA LYS A 60 -1.52 -9.51 -5.35
C LYS A 60 -2.61 -10.56 -5.44
N LEU A 61 -3.82 -10.10 -5.74
CA LEU A 61 -4.97 -10.96 -5.92
C LEU A 61 -4.97 -11.55 -7.33
N VAL A 62 -5.12 -12.87 -7.43
CA VAL A 62 -5.28 -13.57 -8.70
C VAL A 62 -6.55 -14.41 -8.66
N GLN A 63 -7.31 -14.37 -9.73
CA GLN A 63 -8.47 -15.21 -9.95
C GLN A 63 -8.26 -16.03 -11.22
N GLY A 64 -8.73 -17.25 -11.22
CA GLY A 64 -8.63 -18.15 -12.38
C GLY A 64 -9.28 -17.59 -13.66
N PRO A 65 -8.97 -18.17 -14.82
CA PRO A 65 -9.55 -17.78 -16.11
C PRO A 65 -11.07 -17.71 -16.03
N LEU A 66 -11.68 -16.73 -16.71
CA LEU A 66 -13.13 -16.51 -16.74
C LEU A 66 -13.75 -16.21 -15.36
N ARG A 67 -12.95 -15.79 -14.37
CA ARG A 67 -13.38 -15.62 -12.99
C ARG A 67 -13.98 -16.90 -12.36
N LEU A 68 -13.60 -18.06 -12.87
CA LEU A 68 -13.94 -19.35 -12.33
C LEU A 68 -12.83 -19.79 -11.35
N GLY A 69 -13.23 -20.29 -10.19
CA GLY A 69 -12.32 -20.75 -9.15
C GLY A 69 -12.14 -19.74 -8.00
N ASP A 70 -11.44 -20.20 -6.98
CA ASP A 70 -11.20 -19.45 -5.76
C ASP A 70 -10.18 -18.32 -5.97
N LEU A 71 -10.39 -17.22 -5.27
CA LEU A 71 -9.42 -16.13 -5.18
C LEU A 71 -8.16 -16.61 -4.48
N GLN A 72 -7.01 -16.22 -5.00
CA GLN A 72 -5.70 -16.60 -4.46
C GLN A 72 -4.79 -15.39 -4.30
N TRP A 73 -4.03 -15.40 -3.22
CA TRP A 73 -2.90 -14.50 -3.04
C TRP A 73 -1.66 -15.08 -3.72
N VAL A 74 -1.03 -14.29 -4.55
CA VAL A 74 0.21 -14.64 -5.26
C VAL A 74 1.26 -13.58 -4.95
N GLU A 75 2.46 -14.02 -4.62
CA GLU A 75 3.56 -13.09 -4.39
C GLU A 75 3.88 -12.36 -5.69
N ASP A 76 3.92 -11.03 -5.62
CA ASP A 76 4.40 -10.16 -6.69
C ASP A 76 5.93 -10.04 -6.54
N ALA A 77 6.65 -10.64 -7.47
CA ALA A 77 8.11 -10.71 -7.41
C ALA A 77 8.77 -9.32 -7.49
N GLU A 78 8.12 -8.38 -8.16
CA GLU A 78 8.62 -7.02 -8.38
C GLU A 78 7.51 -6.00 -8.12
N VAL A 79 7.38 -5.58 -6.85
CA VAL A 79 6.43 -4.53 -6.48
C VAL A 79 6.94 -3.18 -6.98
N ASP A 80 6.25 -2.61 -7.96
CA ASP A 80 6.56 -1.26 -8.46
C ASP A 80 6.05 -0.19 -7.47
N LEU A 81 6.95 0.35 -6.67
CA LEU A 81 6.63 1.40 -5.71
C LEU A 81 6.05 2.66 -6.36
N GLY A 82 6.32 2.92 -7.64
CA GLY A 82 5.73 4.04 -8.37
C GLY A 82 4.22 3.91 -8.55
N ARG A 83 3.67 2.70 -8.45
CA ARG A 83 2.23 2.44 -8.49
C ARG A 83 1.56 2.49 -7.11
N HIS A 84 2.35 2.57 -6.04
CA HIS A 84 1.87 2.49 -4.66
C HIS A 84 2.10 3.78 -3.87
N LEU A 85 3.14 4.54 -4.22
CA LEU A 85 3.54 5.75 -3.51
C LEU A 85 3.39 6.95 -4.42
N PHE A 86 2.69 7.96 -3.96
CA PHE A 86 2.54 9.21 -4.71
C PHE A 86 2.53 10.40 -3.78
N ARG A 87 2.77 11.55 -4.36
CA ARG A 87 2.84 12.83 -3.69
C ARG A 87 1.71 13.71 -4.16
N THR A 88 1.10 14.45 -3.26
CA THR A 88 0.05 15.42 -3.56
C THR A 88 0.22 16.65 -2.70
N ARG A 89 -0.34 17.77 -3.15
CA ARG A 89 -0.33 19.04 -2.43
C ARG A 89 -1.76 19.50 -2.20
N LEU A 90 -2.05 19.92 -0.96
CA LEU A 90 -3.34 20.52 -0.66
C LEU A 90 -3.50 21.87 -1.36
N PRO A 91 -4.73 22.23 -1.77
CA PRO A 91 -5.03 23.56 -2.21
C PRO A 91 -4.89 24.55 -1.05
N SER A 92 -4.62 25.80 -1.36
CA SER A 92 -4.63 26.88 -0.36
C SER A 92 -6.04 27.04 0.25
N PRO A 93 -6.17 27.24 1.57
CA PRO A 93 -5.11 27.60 2.53
C PRO A 93 -4.36 26.39 3.13
N GLY A 94 -4.71 25.14 2.82
CA GLY A 94 -4.01 23.96 3.34
C GLY A 94 -4.35 23.66 4.81
N GLY A 95 -5.57 23.93 5.22
CA GLY A 95 -6.05 23.67 6.58
C GLY A 95 -6.62 22.26 6.75
N GLU A 96 -7.19 22.04 7.94
CA GLU A 96 -7.83 20.75 8.28
C GLU A 96 -9.04 20.41 7.39
N ALA A 97 -9.69 21.41 6.82
CA ALA A 97 -10.82 21.22 5.90
C ALA A 97 -10.35 20.59 4.58
N GLU A 98 -9.28 21.14 4.01
CA GLU A 98 -8.67 20.65 2.77
C GLU A 98 -8.07 19.23 2.97
N LEU A 99 -7.44 18.99 4.13
CA LEU A 99 -6.91 17.67 4.46
C LEU A 99 -8.05 16.64 4.57
N ARG A 100 -9.14 16.96 5.28
CA ARG A 100 -10.29 16.06 5.39
C ARG A 100 -10.96 15.81 4.05
N ALA A 101 -11.10 16.80 3.20
CA ALA A 101 -11.64 16.64 1.85
C ALA A 101 -10.77 15.68 1.04
N PHE A 102 -9.45 15.88 1.04
CA PHE A 102 -8.50 14.97 0.38
C PHE A 102 -8.63 13.53 0.90
N VAL A 103 -8.63 13.34 2.23
CA VAL A 103 -8.74 12.01 2.84
C VAL A 103 -10.06 11.33 2.46
N GLY A 104 -11.17 12.08 2.44
CA GLY A 104 -12.48 11.57 2.02
C GLY A 104 -12.49 11.12 0.55
N ASP A 105 -11.99 11.97 -0.35
CA ASP A 105 -11.89 11.65 -1.78
C ASP A 105 -10.93 10.47 -2.03
N TYR A 106 -9.86 10.40 -1.26
CA TYR A 106 -8.90 9.31 -1.36
C TYR A 106 -9.48 7.99 -0.85
N ALA A 107 -10.24 8.02 0.25
CA ALA A 107 -10.94 6.88 0.80
C ALA A 107 -11.98 6.31 -0.17
N ALA A 108 -12.71 7.16 -0.87
CA ALA A 108 -13.78 6.76 -1.79
C ALA A 108 -13.28 6.02 -3.04
N ARG A 109 -12.01 6.17 -3.41
CA ARG A 109 -11.45 5.50 -4.59
C ARG A 109 -11.04 4.08 -4.27
N LEU A 110 -11.51 3.10 -5.05
CA LEU A 110 -11.11 1.70 -4.93
C LEU A 110 -9.63 1.50 -5.23
N LEU A 111 -9.03 0.52 -4.58
CA LEU A 111 -7.68 0.05 -4.89
C LEU A 111 -7.70 -0.79 -6.18
N PRO A 112 -6.79 -0.54 -7.14
CA PRO A 112 -6.63 -1.40 -8.32
C PRO A 112 -6.28 -2.84 -7.90
N ARG A 113 -6.97 -3.82 -8.50
CA ARG A 113 -6.80 -5.25 -8.13
C ARG A 113 -5.71 -5.97 -8.91
N ASP A 114 -5.02 -5.29 -9.81
CA ASP A 114 -3.91 -5.80 -10.62
C ASP A 114 -2.54 -5.65 -9.94
N LYS A 115 -2.53 -5.16 -8.71
CA LYS A 115 -1.34 -4.98 -7.85
C LYS A 115 -1.68 -5.33 -6.40
N PRO A 116 -0.70 -5.42 -5.50
CA PRO A 116 -0.95 -5.52 -4.06
C PRO A 116 -1.89 -4.40 -3.57
N LEU A 117 -2.84 -4.75 -2.69
CA LEU A 117 -3.98 -3.89 -2.35
C LEU A 117 -3.65 -2.85 -1.27
N TRP A 118 -2.69 -1.99 -1.57
CA TRP A 118 -2.29 -0.87 -0.72
C TRP A 118 -1.77 0.32 -1.53
N GLU A 119 -1.85 1.50 -0.95
CA GLU A 119 -1.29 2.74 -1.47
C GLU A 119 -0.93 3.67 -0.30
N VAL A 120 0.05 4.55 -0.51
CA VAL A 120 0.38 5.64 0.43
C VAL A 120 0.52 6.94 -0.33
N ALA A 121 -0.21 7.96 0.12
CA ALA A 121 -0.09 9.33 -0.35
C ALA A 121 0.71 10.16 0.65
N LEU A 122 1.79 10.81 0.22
CA LEU A 122 2.43 11.88 0.99
C LEU A 122 1.77 13.22 0.61
N VAL A 123 1.12 13.83 1.59
CA VAL A 123 0.37 15.07 1.43
C VAL A 123 1.19 16.23 1.95
N GLU A 124 1.37 17.21 1.09
CA GLU A 124 2.10 18.46 1.32
C GLU A 124 1.16 19.67 1.30
N GLY A 125 1.69 20.83 1.67
CA GLY A 125 0.98 22.09 1.54
C GLY A 125 0.03 22.37 2.70
N LEU A 126 0.22 21.69 3.83
CA LEU A 126 -0.47 22.07 5.06
C LEU A 126 0.02 23.45 5.53
N ALA A 127 -0.90 24.28 6.04
CA ALA A 127 -0.59 25.59 6.58
C ALA A 127 0.38 25.55 7.78
N SER A 128 0.39 24.43 8.51
CA SER A 128 1.33 24.15 9.59
C SER A 128 2.75 23.82 9.12
N GLY A 129 2.94 23.54 7.82
CA GLY A 129 4.19 23.02 7.28
C GLY A 129 4.40 21.51 7.50
N GLU A 130 3.52 20.84 8.22
CA GLU A 130 3.57 19.40 8.43
C GLU A 130 3.46 18.63 7.11
N LEU A 131 3.99 17.41 7.11
CA LEU A 131 3.69 16.40 6.10
C LEU A 131 2.72 15.37 6.67
N VAL A 132 1.82 14.88 5.81
CA VAL A 132 0.87 13.84 6.21
C VAL A 132 1.00 12.65 5.27
N ALA A 133 1.29 11.46 5.79
CA ALA A 133 1.17 10.23 5.03
C ALA A 133 -0.22 9.61 5.27
N VAL A 134 -0.94 9.37 4.18
CA VAL A 134 -2.24 8.70 4.21
C VAL A 134 -2.05 7.32 3.58
N ALA A 135 -1.99 6.29 4.43
CA ALA A 135 -1.93 4.90 4.01
C ALA A 135 -3.35 4.36 3.82
N LYS A 136 -3.58 3.69 2.69
CA LYS A 136 -4.84 2.99 2.37
C LYS A 136 -4.53 1.53 2.06
N ILE A 137 -5.18 0.63 2.77
CA ILE A 137 -4.94 -0.82 2.68
C ILE A 137 -6.29 -1.52 2.67
N HIS A 138 -6.51 -2.44 1.74
CA HIS A 138 -7.75 -3.21 1.68
C HIS A 138 -7.90 -4.08 2.93
N HIS A 139 -9.11 -4.14 3.50
CA HIS A 139 -9.37 -4.86 4.75
C HIS A 139 -9.05 -6.37 4.64
N ALA A 140 -9.29 -6.97 3.47
CA ALA A 140 -8.96 -8.37 3.21
C ALA A 140 -7.45 -8.67 3.22
N THR A 141 -6.60 -7.66 3.05
CA THR A 141 -5.15 -7.81 3.12
C THR A 141 -4.65 -7.76 4.55
N MET A 142 -5.30 -6.94 5.38
CA MET A 142 -4.83 -6.65 6.72
C MET A 142 -5.96 -6.09 7.60
N ASP A 143 -6.20 -6.71 8.73
CA ASP A 143 -7.08 -6.16 9.75
C ASP A 143 -6.41 -5.02 10.54
N GLY A 144 -7.22 -4.24 11.26
CA GLY A 144 -6.74 -3.06 11.98
C GLY A 144 -5.69 -3.36 13.06
N SER A 145 -5.69 -4.57 13.64
CA SER A 145 -4.70 -4.96 14.66
C SER A 145 -3.32 -5.19 14.02
N LYS A 146 -3.30 -5.76 12.83
CA LYS A 146 -2.08 -5.95 12.05
C LYS A 146 -1.54 -4.64 11.48
N LEU A 147 -2.42 -3.65 11.25
CA LEU A 147 -1.99 -2.31 10.80
C LEU A 147 -1.09 -1.63 11.85
N ALA A 148 -1.43 -1.73 13.13
CA ALA A 148 -0.59 -1.17 14.19
C ALA A 148 0.79 -1.84 14.26
N ALA A 149 0.85 -3.17 14.13
CA ALA A 149 2.11 -3.91 14.05
C ALA A 149 2.93 -3.52 12.80
N LEU A 150 2.27 -3.36 11.66
CA LEU A 150 2.89 -2.92 10.42
C LEU A 150 3.59 -1.57 10.57
N LEU A 151 2.98 -0.62 11.25
CA LEU A 151 3.59 0.68 11.49
C LEU A 151 4.88 0.53 12.31
N GLY A 152 4.90 -0.38 13.30
CA GLY A 152 6.11 -0.72 14.05
C GLY A 152 7.21 -1.37 13.19
N ASP A 153 6.83 -2.14 12.15
CA ASP A 153 7.79 -2.77 11.24
C ASP A 153 8.32 -1.80 10.17
N LEU A 154 7.53 -0.81 9.79
CA LEU A 154 7.88 0.16 8.76
C LEU A 154 8.59 1.40 9.29
N PHE A 155 8.29 1.85 10.51
CA PHE A 155 8.86 3.06 11.09
C PHE A 155 9.86 2.73 12.20
N ASP A 156 10.87 3.59 12.35
CA ASP A 156 11.83 3.48 13.45
C ASP A 156 11.19 3.97 14.75
N HIS A 157 11.48 3.30 15.85
CA HIS A 157 11.03 3.72 17.18
C HIS A 157 11.84 4.89 17.74
N SER A 158 12.95 5.25 17.09
CA SER A 158 13.85 6.33 17.51
C SER A 158 14.46 7.04 16.30
N PRO A 159 14.62 8.37 16.34
CA PRO A 159 15.30 9.14 15.28
C PRO A 159 16.75 8.72 15.02
N SER A 160 17.36 7.96 15.93
CA SER A 160 18.76 7.54 15.85
C SER A 160 19.00 6.26 15.05
N GLU A 161 17.96 5.55 14.63
CA GLU A 161 18.07 4.25 13.94
C GLU A 161 18.21 4.37 12.42
N THR A 162 18.87 5.38 11.92
CA THR A 162 18.90 5.78 10.51
C THR A 162 19.76 4.89 9.59
N ALA A 163 20.26 3.76 10.04
CA ALA A 163 20.93 2.81 9.14
C ALA A 163 19.90 1.89 8.47
N LEU A 164 19.40 2.28 7.30
CA LEU A 164 18.64 1.38 6.43
C LEU A 164 19.51 0.16 6.11
N PRO A 165 19.15 -1.05 6.53
CA PRO A 165 19.86 -2.23 6.08
C PRO A 165 19.76 -2.31 4.55
N PRO A 166 20.81 -2.76 3.85
CA PRO A 166 20.73 -2.94 2.41
C PRO A 166 19.55 -3.84 2.08
N ALA A 167 18.76 -3.44 1.08
CA ALA A 167 17.67 -4.25 0.60
C ALA A 167 18.19 -5.66 0.26
N PRO A 168 17.58 -6.74 0.75
CA PRO A 168 18.01 -8.08 0.41
C PRO A 168 17.94 -8.23 -1.11
N GLN A 169 19.04 -8.70 -1.70
CA GLN A 169 19.05 -9.02 -3.13
C GLN A 169 17.99 -10.09 -3.37
N VAL A 170 16.95 -9.75 -4.12
CA VAL A 170 15.91 -10.69 -4.52
C VAL A 170 16.59 -11.73 -5.41
N GLN A 171 16.79 -12.93 -4.87
CA GLN A 171 17.14 -14.07 -5.72
C GLN A 171 15.94 -14.34 -6.62
N HIS A 172 16.13 -14.15 -7.93
CA HIS A 172 15.13 -14.48 -8.94
C HIS A 172 14.87 -15.99 -8.93
N GLY A 173 13.88 -16.41 -8.19
CA GLY A 173 13.52 -17.81 -8.02
C GLY A 173 12.02 -18.01 -7.86
N SER A 174 11.29 -17.79 -8.94
CA SER A 174 10.19 -18.65 -9.42
C SER A 174 9.54 -18.00 -10.64
N ARG A 175 9.62 -18.69 -11.74
CA ARG A 175 8.96 -18.35 -12.99
C ARG A 175 7.47 -18.17 -12.74
N ASP A 176 6.91 -17.07 -13.25
CA ASP A 176 5.49 -16.93 -13.51
C ASP A 176 4.98 -18.27 -14.10
N PRO A 177 3.97 -18.91 -13.53
CA PRO A 177 3.37 -20.08 -14.17
C PRO A 177 2.68 -19.56 -15.42
N GLY A 178 3.47 -19.46 -16.49
CA GLY A 178 3.02 -19.05 -17.80
C GLY A 178 1.72 -19.76 -18.16
N VAL A 179 0.83 -18.99 -18.79
CA VAL A 179 -0.42 -19.43 -19.38
C VAL A 179 -0.27 -20.87 -19.92
N VAL A 180 -0.86 -21.84 -19.21
CA VAL A 180 -0.95 -23.21 -19.72
C VAL A 180 -1.82 -23.16 -20.97
N ARG A 181 -1.19 -23.20 -22.13
CA ARG A 181 -1.89 -23.47 -23.40
C ARG A 181 -2.46 -24.88 -23.30
N LEU A 182 -3.74 -24.99 -23.01
CA LEU A 182 -4.49 -26.22 -23.29
C LEU A 182 -4.54 -26.35 -24.83
N ALA A 183 -3.72 -27.24 -25.36
CA ALA A 183 -3.92 -27.75 -26.72
C ALA A 183 -5.18 -28.62 -26.71
N LEU A 184 -6.23 -28.16 -27.39
CA LEU A 184 -7.38 -28.98 -27.74
C LEU A 184 -6.93 -29.86 -28.91
N THR A 185 -6.82 -31.14 -28.68
CA THR A 185 -6.88 -32.20 -29.70
C THR A 185 -8.29 -32.71 -29.81
#